data_1694eb6ccd198c29af36da3e90acb7bb
#
_entry.id   1694eb6ccd198c29af36da3e90acb7bb
#
_cell.length_a   1.000
_cell.length_b   1.000
_cell.length_c   1.000
_cell.angle_alpha   90.00
_cell.angle_beta   90.00
_cell.angle_gamma   90.00
#
_symmetry.space_group_name_H-M   'P 1'
#
loop_
_entity.id
_entity.type
_entity.pdbx_description
1 polymer ?
#
loop_
_entity_poly.entity_id
_entity_poly.type
_entity_poly.pdbx_seq_one_letter_code
_entity_poly.pdbx_strand_id
1 'polypeptide(L)'
;MTEHEWRIEMPKSIYEDIYKDLKMKIEDNTFAYQELLPSENTLIQTYGCSRNTLRRAVSLLVSDGYVQTMQGKGVRNIYRPNEKTAFTIGEIEPFKESAARNGQNAHTEVALFTELCISKNQSAYTGFPAGAEVYYIQRIHYLEDIPLIINHNYFLKESVPGLTAEIASHSIYEYLEQVLHMTIVNSKRIMTVEKVTEIDEKYLHLNVKDYNCVAVVSSQTYNSDGVMFEYTQSRHRPDHFRFYDNALRLSLIHISEPTRHA
;
A
#
# COMPACT_ATOMS: atom_id res chain seq x y z
N MET A 1 -4.82 -34.05 -29.06
CA MET A 1 -4.09 -34.23 -27.79
C MET A 1 -4.18 -32.87 -27.09
N THR A 2 -5.05 -32.77 -26.12
CA THR A 2 -5.37 -31.54 -25.40
C THR A 2 -4.39 -31.40 -24.24
N GLU A 3 -3.56 -30.36 -24.29
CA GLU A 3 -2.71 -29.97 -23.16
C GLU A 3 -3.60 -29.43 -22.03
N HIS A 4 -3.70 -30.19 -20.95
CA HIS A 4 -4.26 -29.72 -19.69
C HIS A 4 -3.22 -28.79 -19.04
N GLU A 5 -3.47 -27.48 -19.11
CA GLU A 5 -2.78 -26.49 -18.28
C GLU A 5 -3.10 -26.79 -16.81
N TRP A 6 -2.11 -27.29 -16.10
CA TRP A 6 -2.13 -27.36 -14.64
C TRP A 6 -1.99 -25.94 -14.08
N ARG A 7 -3.11 -25.23 -13.85
CA ARG A 7 -3.14 -24.08 -12.96
C ARG A 7 -2.79 -24.58 -11.56
N ILE A 8 -1.55 -24.38 -11.15
CA ILE A 8 -1.17 -24.47 -9.76
C ILE A 8 -1.77 -23.22 -9.08
N GLU A 9 -3.02 -23.28 -8.63
CA GLU A 9 -3.48 -22.39 -7.58
C GLU A 9 -2.57 -22.64 -6.39
N MET A 10 -1.69 -21.69 -6.08
CA MET A 10 -0.93 -21.77 -4.83
C MET A 10 -1.97 -21.77 -3.69
N PRO A 11 -1.97 -22.77 -2.80
CA PRO A 11 -2.93 -22.82 -1.72
C PRO A 11 -2.77 -21.55 -0.89
N LYS A 12 -3.85 -20.76 -0.76
CA LYS A 12 -3.88 -19.61 0.15
C LYS A 12 -3.30 -20.07 1.48
N SER A 13 -2.33 -19.35 1.98
CA SER A 13 -1.67 -19.79 3.19
C SER A 13 -2.64 -19.64 4.37
N ILE A 14 -2.86 -20.70 5.10
CA ILE A 14 -3.80 -20.77 6.24
C ILE A 14 -3.64 -19.57 7.19
N TYR A 15 -2.43 -19.03 7.36
CA TYR A 15 -2.21 -17.87 8.25
C TYR A 15 -2.83 -16.58 7.70
N GLU A 16 -2.96 -16.43 6.38
CA GLU A 16 -3.61 -15.26 5.76
C GLU A 16 -5.12 -15.28 5.97
N ASP A 17 -5.73 -16.46 5.88
CA ASP A 17 -7.16 -16.60 6.14
C ASP A 17 -7.47 -16.34 7.62
N ILE A 18 -6.63 -16.82 8.55
CA ILE A 18 -6.74 -16.53 9.98
C ILE A 18 -6.57 -15.02 10.25
N TYR A 19 -5.57 -14.38 9.61
CA TYR A 19 -5.36 -12.95 9.72
C TYR A 19 -6.59 -12.16 9.28
N LYS A 20 -7.16 -12.50 8.12
CA LYS A 20 -8.35 -11.82 7.57
C LYS A 20 -9.58 -12.00 8.46
N ASP A 21 -9.83 -13.20 8.95
CA ASP A 21 -10.96 -13.47 9.84
C ASP A 21 -10.82 -12.74 11.19
N LEU A 22 -9.64 -12.77 11.81
CA LEU A 22 -9.39 -12.03 13.04
C LEU A 22 -9.48 -10.52 12.84
N LYS A 23 -8.94 -9.99 11.74
CA LYS A 23 -9.04 -8.59 11.36
C LYS A 23 -10.50 -8.16 11.25
N MET A 24 -11.32 -8.92 10.51
CA MET A 24 -12.76 -8.65 10.35
C MET A 24 -13.49 -8.65 11.69
N LYS A 25 -13.22 -9.62 12.58
CA LYS A 25 -13.82 -9.69 13.92
C LYS A 25 -13.42 -8.55 14.84
N ILE A 26 -12.26 -7.96 14.62
CA ILE A 26 -11.82 -6.75 15.32
C ILE A 26 -12.53 -5.53 14.76
N GLU A 27 -12.62 -5.41 13.43
CA GLU A 27 -13.24 -4.29 12.73
C GLU A 27 -14.76 -4.22 12.96
N ASP A 28 -15.45 -5.36 13.02
CA ASP A 28 -16.89 -5.46 13.34
C ASP A 28 -17.19 -5.39 14.84
N ASN A 29 -16.15 -5.18 15.68
CA ASN A 29 -16.26 -5.08 17.13
C ASN A 29 -16.71 -6.38 17.83
N THR A 30 -16.58 -7.56 17.18
CA THR A 30 -16.76 -8.88 17.85
C THR A 30 -15.76 -9.01 19.00
N PHE A 31 -14.54 -8.52 18.82
CA PHE A 31 -13.58 -8.28 19.89
C PHE A 31 -13.51 -6.79 20.18
N ALA A 32 -14.05 -6.37 21.33
CA ALA A 32 -14.13 -4.95 21.66
C ALA A 32 -12.73 -4.30 21.86
N TYR A 33 -12.66 -2.98 21.67
CA TYR A 33 -11.43 -2.23 21.96
C TYR A 33 -10.94 -2.48 23.39
N GLN A 34 -9.66 -2.76 23.57
CA GLN A 34 -8.99 -3.12 24.82
C GLN A 34 -9.39 -4.50 25.40
N GLU A 35 -10.19 -5.26 24.70
CA GLU A 35 -10.48 -6.65 25.07
C GLU A 35 -9.32 -7.59 24.74
N LEU A 36 -9.18 -8.66 25.51
CA LEU A 36 -8.25 -9.74 25.19
C LEU A 36 -8.87 -10.67 24.16
N LEU A 37 -8.13 -10.98 23.12
CA LEU A 37 -8.50 -12.06 22.21
C LEU A 37 -8.51 -13.40 22.95
N PRO A 38 -9.25 -14.40 22.45
CA PRO A 38 -9.21 -15.76 23.00
C PRO A 38 -7.77 -16.27 23.10
N SER A 39 -7.54 -17.18 24.04
CA SER A 39 -6.19 -17.72 24.29
C SER A 39 -5.59 -18.37 23.04
N GLU A 40 -4.25 -18.41 22.95
CA GLU A 40 -3.54 -19.07 21.84
C GLU A 40 -4.06 -20.52 21.62
N ASN A 41 -4.29 -21.27 22.71
CA ASN A 41 -4.80 -22.64 22.62
C ASN A 41 -6.23 -22.69 22.08
N THR A 42 -7.08 -21.76 22.51
CA THR A 42 -8.47 -21.65 22.01
C THR A 42 -8.46 -21.35 20.51
N LEU A 43 -7.66 -20.36 20.07
CA LEU A 43 -7.57 -19.99 18.65
C LEU A 43 -6.99 -21.13 17.79
N ILE A 44 -6.00 -21.88 18.29
CA ILE A 44 -5.44 -23.05 17.61
C ILE A 44 -6.55 -24.12 17.40
N GLN A 45 -7.37 -24.36 18.41
CA GLN A 45 -8.49 -25.30 18.29
C GLN A 45 -9.56 -24.78 17.32
N THR A 46 -9.92 -23.50 17.40
CA THR A 46 -10.93 -22.87 16.54
C THR A 46 -10.55 -22.93 15.06
N TYR A 47 -9.28 -22.63 14.74
CA TYR A 47 -8.81 -22.61 13.36
C TYR A 47 -8.20 -23.94 12.86
N GLY A 48 -8.06 -24.93 13.72
CA GLY A 48 -7.45 -26.23 13.37
C GLY A 48 -6.02 -26.09 12.83
N CYS A 49 -5.24 -25.14 13.36
CA CYS A 49 -3.94 -24.79 12.80
C CYS A 49 -2.78 -25.05 13.77
N SER A 50 -1.55 -24.99 13.25
CA SER A 50 -0.35 -25.07 14.10
C SER A 50 -0.14 -23.78 14.89
N ARG A 51 0.57 -23.89 16.03
CA ARG A 51 0.99 -22.73 16.83
C ARG A 51 1.77 -21.69 16.02
N ASN A 52 2.66 -22.16 15.16
CA ASN A 52 3.46 -21.27 14.32
C ASN A 52 2.60 -20.53 13.27
N THR A 53 1.60 -21.19 12.69
CA THR A 53 0.65 -20.60 11.76
C THR A 53 -0.14 -19.48 12.42
N LEU A 54 -0.70 -19.74 13.63
CA LEU A 54 -1.42 -18.73 14.38
C LEU A 54 -0.54 -17.54 14.76
N ARG A 55 0.68 -17.81 15.27
CA ARG A 55 1.63 -16.73 15.63
C ARG A 55 2.01 -15.86 14.45
N ARG A 56 2.13 -16.43 13.25
CA ARG A 56 2.37 -15.67 12.02
C ARG A 56 1.19 -14.74 11.71
N ALA A 57 -0.05 -15.22 11.80
CA ALA A 57 -1.25 -14.38 11.61
C ALA A 57 -1.33 -13.25 12.65
N VAL A 58 -1.08 -13.56 13.93
CA VAL A 58 -1.07 -12.56 15.01
C VAL A 58 0.07 -11.55 14.82
N SER A 59 1.24 -11.98 14.33
CA SER A 59 2.36 -11.06 14.04
C SER A 59 2.00 -10.03 12.97
N LEU A 60 1.24 -10.41 11.95
CA LEU A 60 0.70 -9.47 10.95
C LEU A 60 -0.26 -8.48 11.60
N LEU A 61 -1.21 -8.96 12.42
CA LEU A 61 -2.13 -8.06 13.15
C LEU A 61 -1.38 -7.08 14.08
N VAL A 62 -0.25 -7.49 14.68
CA VAL A 62 0.60 -6.60 15.48
C VAL A 62 1.28 -5.57 14.59
N SER A 63 1.84 -6.00 13.45
CA SER A 63 2.47 -5.10 12.48
C SER A 63 1.52 -4.02 11.99
N ASP A 64 0.27 -4.41 11.72
CA ASP A 64 -0.76 -3.52 11.20
C ASP A 64 -1.47 -2.70 12.30
N GLY A 65 -1.07 -2.87 13.58
CA GLY A 65 -1.61 -2.09 14.70
C GLY A 65 -2.99 -2.48 15.18
N TYR A 66 -3.49 -3.67 14.81
CA TYR A 66 -4.78 -4.19 15.29
C TYR A 66 -4.69 -4.69 16.72
N VAL A 67 -3.61 -5.34 17.07
CA VAL A 67 -3.43 -5.96 18.38
C VAL A 67 -2.04 -5.73 18.96
N GLN A 68 -1.93 -5.88 20.28
CA GLN A 68 -0.67 -5.88 21.00
C GLN A 68 -0.52 -7.17 21.79
N THR A 69 0.63 -7.84 21.61
CA THR A 69 1.00 -8.98 22.45
C THR A 69 1.51 -8.51 23.80
N MET A 70 1.04 -9.15 24.87
CA MET A 70 1.47 -8.88 26.24
C MET A 70 2.05 -10.15 26.84
N GLN A 71 3.31 -10.09 27.29
CA GLN A 71 3.99 -11.25 27.86
C GLN A 71 3.18 -11.83 29.06
N GLY A 72 2.85 -13.13 29.00
CA GLY A 72 2.11 -13.83 30.04
C GLY A 72 0.64 -13.47 30.19
N LYS A 73 0.11 -12.51 29.40
CA LYS A 73 -1.28 -12.02 29.51
C LYS A 73 -2.12 -12.27 28.26
N GLY A 74 -1.49 -12.55 27.13
CA GLY A 74 -2.18 -12.79 25.86
C GLY A 74 -2.08 -11.66 24.84
N VAL A 75 -3.08 -11.55 23.97
CA VAL A 75 -3.15 -10.59 22.87
C VAL A 75 -4.33 -9.64 23.12
N ARG A 76 -4.08 -8.33 23.08
CA ARG A 76 -5.11 -7.32 23.33
C ARG A 76 -5.47 -6.58 22.06
N ASN A 77 -6.76 -6.40 21.80
CA ASN A 77 -7.23 -5.50 20.75
C ASN A 77 -6.89 -4.05 21.10
N ILE A 78 -6.14 -3.38 20.21
CA ILE A 78 -5.80 -1.94 20.31
C ILE A 78 -6.34 -1.14 19.13
N TYR A 79 -7.09 -1.79 18.24
CA TYR A 79 -7.66 -1.16 17.05
C TYR A 79 -8.79 -0.20 17.44
N ARG A 80 -8.73 1.00 16.88
CA ARG A 80 -9.85 1.95 16.84
C ARG A 80 -10.14 2.24 15.39
N PRO A 81 -11.42 2.20 14.97
CA PRO A 81 -11.78 2.65 13.64
C PRO A 81 -11.25 4.08 13.45
N ASN A 82 -10.36 4.26 12.48
CA ASN A 82 -9.97 5.60 12.08
C ASN A 82 -11.20 6.30 11.50
N GLU A 83 -11.35 7.59 11.78
CA GLU A 83 -12.36 8.40 11.10
C GLU A 83 -12.22 8.20 9.59
N LYS A 84 -13.33 7.96 8.89
CA LYS A 84 -13.50 7.44 7.51
C LYS A 84 -12.77 8.18 6.37
N THR A 85 -11.82 9.07 6.64
CA THR A 85 -11.15 9.92 5.65
C THR A 85 -9.65 9.73 5.54
N ALA A 86 -9.08 8.72 6.19
CA ALA A 86 -7.64 8.52 6.14
C ALA A 86 -7.26 7.56 5.00
N PHE A 87 -6.54 8.06 4.00
CA PHE A 87 -5.71 7.20 3.16
C PHE A 87 -4.61 6.61 4.04
N THR A 88 -4.67 5.32 4.27
CA THR A 88 -3.61 4.62 5.00
C THR A 88 -2.45 4.41 4.04
N ILE A 89 -1.37 5.16 4.20
CA ILE A 89 -0.14 5.00 3.40
C ILE A 89 0.70 3.82 3.94
N GLY A 90 0.11 2.84 4.53
CA GLY A 90 0.80 1.63 5.03
C GLY A 90 0.88 0.51 4.00
N GLU A 91 -0.08 0.41 3.12
CA GLU A 91 -0.20 -0.66 2.13
C GLU A 91 0.06 -0.11 0.72
N ILE A 92 0.51 -0.99 -0.20
CA ILE A 92 0.58 -0.70 -1.63
C ILE A 92 -0.83 -0.90 -2.18
N GLU A 93 -1.77 -0.05 -1.78
CA GLU A 93 -3.16 -0.14 -2.17
C GLU A 93 -3.50 0.91 -3.23
N PRO A 94 -4.12 0.52 -4.35
CA PRO A 94 -4.63 1.46 -5.32
C PRO A 94 -5.70 2.39 -4.71
N PHE A 95 -5.67 3.67 -5.10
CA PHE A 95 -6.61 4.70 -4.63
C PHE A 95 -8.08 4.27 -4.72
N LYS A 96 -8.46 3.63 -5.83
CA LYS A 96 -9.82 3.15 -6.08
C LYS A 96 -10.25 2.06 -5.10
N GLU A 97 -9.35 1.16 -4.72
CA GLU A 97 -9.63 0.07 -3.77
C GLU A 97 -9.85 0.64 -2.36
N SER A 98 -8.99 1.59 -1.95
CA SER A 98 -9.14 2.29 -0.68
C SER A 98 -10.46 3.04 -0.58
N ALA A 99 -10.85 3.76 -1.63
CA ALA A 99 -12.13 4.47 -1.69
C ALA A 99 -13.33 3.51 -1.66
N ALA A 100 -13.29 2.42 -2.43
CA ALA A 100 -14.36 1.41 -2.47
C ALA A 100 -14.57 0.76 -1.11
N ARG A 101 -13.48 0.43 -0.38
CA ARG A 101 -13.54 -0.09 0.99
C ARG A 101 -14.26 0.86 1.95
N ASN A 102 -14.11 2.17 1.72
CA ASN A 102 -14.74 3.20 2.53
C ASN A 102 -16.16 3.59 2.05
N GLY A 103 -16.68 2.93 0.99
CA GLY A 103 -17.99 3.22 0.40
C GLY A 103 -18.06 4.59 -0.28
N GLN A 104 -16.91 5.11 -0.76
CA GLN A 104 -16.77 6.41 -1.40
C GLN A 104 -16.66 6.27 -2.92
N ASN A 105 -17.22 7.21 -3.65
CA ASN A 105 -17.12 7.26 -5.11
C ASN A 105 -15.76 7.87 -5.50
N ALA A 106 -14.94 7.10 -6.21
CA ALA A 106 -13.64 7.56 -6.68
C ALA A 106 -13.48 7.33 -8.18
N HIS A 107 -12.89 8.31 -8.86
CA HIS A 107 -12.50 8.16 -10.26
C HIS A 107 -11.13 8.78 -10.52
N THR A 108 -10.55 8.46 -11.67
CA THR A 108 -9.23 8.91 -12.06
C THR A 108 -9.29 9.48 -13.46
N GLU A 109 -8.74 10.67 -13.65
CA GLU A 109 -8.53 11.29 -14.95
C GLU A 109 -7.07 11.26 -15.34
N VAL A 110 -6.79 10.98 -16.62
CA VAL A 110 -5.45 11.05 -17.21
C VAL A 110 -5.28 12.42 -17.87
N ALA A 111 -4.54 13.31 -17.22
CA ALA A 111 -4.27 14.65 -17.75
C ALA A 111 -3.15 14.64 -18.82
N LEU A 112 -2.21 13.71 -18.71
CA LEU A 112 -1.09 13.54 -19.66
C LEU A 112 -0.66 12.08 -19.69
N PHE A 113 -0.44 11.55 -20.89
CA PHE A 113 0.24 10.28 -21.13
C PHE A 113 1.26 10.49 -22.24
N THR A 114 2.52 10.20 -21.95
CA THR A 114 3.61 10.34 -22.93
C THR A 114 4.73 9.36 -22.64
N GLU A 115 5.59 9.16 -23.62
CA GLU A 115 6.82 8.39 -23.49
C GLU A 115 7.99 9.35 -23.41
N LEU A 116 8.97 9.04 -22.57
CA LEU A 116 10.20 9.83 -22.49
C LEU A 116 11.40 8.97 -22.08
N CYS A 117 12.60 9.48 -22.37
CA CYS A 117 13.85 8.95 -21.86
C CYS A 117 14.27 9.72 -20.60
N ILE A 118 14.64 9.01 -19.55
CA ILE A 118 15.08 9.61 -18.29
C ILE A 118 16.35 10.43 -18.50
N SER A 119 16.29 11.73 -18.24
CA SER A 119 17.44 12.63 -18.22
C SER A 119 18.30 12.40 -16.97
N LYS A 120 19.53 12.95 -16.96
CA LYS A 120 20.40 12.91 -15.77
C LYS A 120 19.76 13.53 -14.53
N ASN A 121 19.00 14.62 -14.70
CA ASN A 121 18.30 15.27 -13.58
C ASN A 121 17.15 14.41 -13.06
N GLN A 122 16.38 13.78 -13.94
CA GLN A 122 15.31 12.88 -13.55
C GLN A 122 15.85 11.62 -12.87
N SER A 123 17.00 11.09 -13.33
CA SER A 123 17.66 9.95 -12.69
C SER A 123 17.97 10.20 -11.22
N ALA A 124 18.34 11.42 -10.86
CA ALA A 124 18.71 11.77 -9.48
C ALA A 124 17.54 11.65 -8.49
N TYR A 125 16.31 11.94 -8.91
CA TYR A 125 15.14 11.86 -8.01
C TYR A 125 14.27 10.63 -8.24
N THR A 126 14.20 10.08 -9.47
CA THR A 126 13.39 8.87 -9.74
C THR A 126 14.12 7.60 -9.30
N GLY A 127 15.45 7.56 -9.42
CA GLY A 127 16.26 6.38 -9.24
C GLY A 127 16.38 5.51 -10.50
N PHE A 128 15.69 5.80 -11.58
CA PHE A 128 15.92 5.15 -12.88
C PHE A 128 17.25 5.59 -13.50
N PRO A 129 17.97 4.71 -14.21
CA PRO A 129 19.18 5.09 -14.90
C PRO A 129 18.88 6.14 -15.99
N ALA A 130 19.79 7.07 -16.21
CA ALA A 130 19.69 8.01 -17.32
C ALA A 130 19.66 7.26 -18.66
N GLY A 131 18.73 7.65 -19.54
CA GLY A 131 18.47 6.96 -20.80
C GLY A 131 17.43 5.86 -20.73
N ALA A 132 16.95 5.48 -19.56
CA ALA A 132 15.84 4.51 -19.43
C ALA A 132 14.57 5.06 -20.12
N GLU A 133 13.90 4.23 -20.88
CA GLU A 133 12.62 4.56 -21.51
C GLU A 133 11.48 4.29 -20.54
N VAL A 134 10.63 5.29 -20.33
CA VAL A 134 9.49 5.21 -19.42
C VAL A 134 8.22 5.78 -20.04
N TYR A 135 7.08 5.27 -19.57
CA TYR A 135 5.81 5.99 -19.69
C TYR A 135 5.74 7.01 -18.55
N TYR A 136 5.52 8.26 -18.90
CA TYR A 136 5.24 9.33 -17.94
C TYR A 136 3.76 9.69 -18.00
N ILE A 137 3.10 9.63 -16.86
CA ILE A 137 1.65 9.80 -16.77
C ILE A 137 1.34 10.79 -15.65
N GLN A 138 0.50 11.78 -15.94
CA GLN A 138 -0.13 12.62 -14.92
C GLN A 138 -1.57 12.15 -14.73
N ARG A 139 -1.92 11.76 -13.50
CA ARG A 139 -3.27 11.32 -13.15
C ARG A 139 -3.81 12.17 -12.01
N ILE A 140 -5.06 12.59 -12.13
CA ILE A 140 -5.79 13.28 -11.07
C ILE A 140 -6.78 12.28 -10.47
N HIS A 141 -6.72 12.12 -9.17
CA HIS A 141 -7.63 11.25 -8.42
C HIS A 141 -8.66 12.08 -7.70
N TYR A 142 -9.91 11.78 -7.97
CA TYR A 142 -11.08 12.44 -7.41
C TYR A 142 -11.78 11.54 -6.39
N LEU A 143 -12.26 12.14 -5.31
CA LEU A 143 -13.15 11.53 -4.33
C LEU A 143 -14.36 12.42 -4.17
N GLU A 144 -15.58 11.87 -4.39
CA GLU A 144 -16.83 12.66 -4.37
C GLU A 144 -16.70 13.95 -5.21
N ASP A 145 -16.13 13.83 -6.42
CA ASP A 145 -15.85 14.91 -7.38
C ASP A 145 -14.85 15.99 -6.92
N ILE A 146 -14.19 15.78 -5.77
CA ILE A 146 -13.13 16.67 -5.29
C ILE A 146 -11.77 16.11 -5.73
N PRO A 147 -10.94 16.88 -6.46
CA PRO A 147 -9.61 16.44 -6.84
C PRO A 147 -8.70 16.44 -5.60
N LEU A 148 -8.22 15.28 -5.19
CA LEU A 148 -7.43 15.11 -3.97
C LEU A 148 -5.95 14.92 -4.21
N ILE A 149 -5.58 14.24 -5.30
CA ILE A 149 -4.19 13.81 -5.54
C ILE A 149 -3.84 14.03 -7.01
N ILE A 150 -2.65 14.56 -7.27
CA ILE A 150 -2.01 14.50 -8.58
C ILE A 150 -0.87 13.49 -8.47
N ASN A 151 -0.92 12.45 -9.29
CA ASN A 151 0.17 11.50 -9.45
C ASN A 151 1.00 11.84 -10.69
N HIS A 152 2.31 11.90 -10.49
CA HIS A 152 3.32 11.87 -11.54
C HIS A 152 3.94 10.49 -11.54
N ASN A 153 3.43 9.60 -12.41
CA ASN A 153 3.91 8.23 -12.52
C ASN A 153 4.94 8.07 -13.62
N TYR A 154 6.00 7.33 -13.34
CA TYR A 154 7.02 6.90 -14.29
C TYR A 154 7.06 5.38 -14.25
N PHE A 155 6.66 4.72 -15.33
CA PHE A 155 6.70 3.27 -15.46
C PHE A 155 7.78 2.85 -16.47
N LEU A 156 8.67 1.95 -16.08
CA LEU A 156 9.71 1.42 -16.95
C LEU A 156 9.07 0.62 -18.10
N LYS A 157 9.26 1.06 -19.34
CA LYS A 157 8.56 0.49 -20.51
C LYS A 157 8.83 -1.00 -20.69
N GLU A 158 10.06 -1.45 -20.46
CA GLU A 158 10.42 -2.87 -20.60
C GLU A 158 9.69 -3.76 -19.56
N SER A 159 9.36 -3.21 -18.39
CA SER A 159 8.64 -3.94 -17.34
C SER A 159 7.12 -3.86 -17.48
N VAL A 160 6.61 -2.84 -18.17
CA VAL A 160 5.17 -2.57 -18.30
C VAL A 160 4.79 -2.40 -19.77
N PRO A 161 5.00 -3.44 -20.62
CA PRO A 161 4.67 -3.35 -22.03
C PRO A 161 3.16 -3.16 -22.26
N GLY A 162 2.77 -2.37 -23.27
CA GLY A 162 1.37 -2.20 -23.67
C GLY A 162 0.52 -1.28 -22.77
N LEU A 163 1.13 -0.56 -21.82
CA LEU A 163 0.41 0.44 -21.04
C LEU A 163 -0.11 1.56 -21.93
N THR A 164 -1.39 1.91 -21.78
CA THR A 164 -2.08 2.96 -22.55
C THR A 164 -2.75 3.98 -21.62
N ALA A 165 -3.15 5.14 -22.18
CA ALA A 165 -3.92 6.13 -21.44
C ALA A 165 -5.27 5.57 -20.94
N GLU A 166 -5.90 4.68 -21.69
CA GLU A 166 -7.13 4.00 -21.31
C GLU A 166 -6.92 3.11 -20.08
N ILE A 167 -5.88 2.27 -20.07
CA ILE A 167 -5.51 1.45 -18.91
C ILE A 167 -5.20 2.37 -17.71
N ALA A 168 -4.47 3.47 -17.93
CA ALA A 168 -4.09 4.41 -16.90
C ALA A 168 -5.27 5.19 -16.30
N SER A 169 -6.41 5.30 -16.98
CA SER A 169 -7.65 5.88 -16.44
C SER A 169 -8.40 4.94 -15.47
N HIS A 170 -7.97 3.68 -15.44
CA HIS A 170 -8.46 2.64 -14.53
C HIS A 170 -7.38 2.27 -13.50
N SER A 171 -7.32 1.01 -13.07
CA SER A 171 -6.28 0.52 -12.18
C SER A 171 -5.08 0.00 -12.96
N ILE A 172 -3.96 0.73 -12.92
CA ILE A 172 -2.71 0.26 -13.52
C ILE A 172 -2.24 -1.02 -12.83
N TYR A 173 -2.37 -1.11 -11.50
CA TYR A 173 -1.94 -2.28 -10.74
C TYR A 173 -2.75 -3.53 -11.10
N GLU A 174 -4.07 -3.38 -11.32
CA GLU A 174 -4.90 -4.47 -11.84
C GLU A 174 -4.38 -4.99 -13.20
N TYR A 175 -3.98 -4.08 -14.10
CA TYR A 175 -3.33 -4.44 -15.36
C TYR A 175 -2.01 -5.18 -15.13
N LEU A 176 -1.14 -4.68 -14.23
CA LEU A 176 0.13 -5.33 -13.93
C LEU A 176 -0.05 -6.75 -13.37
N GLU A 177 -0.99 -6.92 -12.45
CA GLU A 177 -1.22 -8.19 -11.76
C GLU A 177 -2.04 -9.19 -12.59
N GLN A 178 -3.13 -8.73 -13.25
CA GLN A 178 -4.06 -9.62 -13.94
C GLN A 178 -3.63 -9.91 -15.38
N VAL A 179 -3.03 -8.94 -16.07
CA VAL A 179 -2.66 -9.08 -17.49
C VAL A 179 -1.20 -9.42 -17.66
N LEU A 180 -0.31 -8.72 -16.96
CA LEU A 180 1.13 -8.96 -17.06
C LEU A 180 1.64 -10.00 -16.05
N HIS A 181 0.78 -10.47 -15.14
CA HIS A 181 1.12 -11.44 -14.08
C HIS A 181 2.32 -11.02 -13.24
N MET A 182 2.49 -9.70 -13.06
CA MET A 182 3.57 -9.15 -12.26
C MET A 182 3.21 -9.24 -10.76
N THR A 183 4.13 -9.74 -9.96
CA THR A 183 3.99 -9.72 -8.50
C THR A 183 4.66 -8.48 -7.96
N ILE A 184 3.88 -7.55 -7.38
CA ILE A 184 4.35 -6.33 -6.73
C ILE A 184 4.69 -6.68 -5.28
N VAL A 185 5.91 -6.37 -4.83
CA VAL A 185 6.41 -6.86 -3.52
C VAL A 185 6.69 -5.74 -2.54
N ASN A 186 7.33 -4.66 -2.99
CA ASN A 186 7.87 -3.64 -2.09
C ASN A 186 7.77 -2.24 -2.69
N SER A 187 7.51 -1.26 -1.84
CA SER A 187 7.56 0.16 -2.20
C SER A 187 8.30 0.95 -1.13
N LYS A 188 9.40 1.59 -1.53
CA LYS A 188 10.13 2.54 -0.67
C LYS A 188 9.51 3.91 -0.82
N ARG A 189 9.14 4.54 0.30
CA ARG A 189 8.44 5.83 0.29
C ARG A 189 9.19 6.90 1.07
N ILE A 190 9.11 8.11 0.56
CA ILE A 190 9.58 9.34 1.24
C ILE A 190 8.40 10.31 1.24
N MET A 191 8.10 10.86 2.40
CA MET A 191 7.09 11.90 2.54
C MET A 191 7.76 13.24 2.83
N THR A 192 7.36 14.25 2.07
CA THR A 192 7.84 15.62 2.20
C THR A 192 6.68 16.60 2.16
N VAL A 193 6.95 17.84 2.54
CA VAL A 193 6.04 18.96 2.32
C VAL A 193 6.74 19.91 1.35
N GLU A 194 6.08 20.22 0.23
CA GLU A 194 6.61 21.04 -0.83
C GLU A 194 5.72 22.24 -1.10
N LYS A 195 6.29 23.28 -1.67
CA LYS A 195 5.51 24.45 -2.13
C LYS A 195 4.53 24.03 -3.21
N VAL A 196 3.37 24.68 -3.21
CA VAL A 196 2.37 24.56 -4.28
C VAL A 196 3.00 25.04 -5.59
N THR A 197 2.74 24.30 -6.67
CA THR A 197 3.11 24.65 -8.05
C THR A 197 1.88 25.06 -8.84
N GLU A 198 2.07 25.68 -10.01
CA GLU A 198 0.97 26.02 -10.93
C GLU A 198 0.15 24.79 -11.35
N ILE A 199 0.78 23.61 -11.39
CA ILE A 199 0.10 22.33 -11.69
C ILE A 199 -0.83 21.95 -10.54
N ASP A 200 -0.38 22.09 -9.29
CA ASP A 200 -1.20 21.81 -8.10
C ASP A 200 -2.42 22.75 -8.03
N GLU A 201 -2.19 24.07 -8.25
CA GLU A 201 -3.28 25.04 -8.28
C GLU A 201 -4.33 24.69 -9.34
N LYS A 202 -3.86 24.37 -10.55
CA LYS A 202 -4.71 24.06 -11.68
C LYS A 202 -5.56 22.80 -11.45
N TYR A 203 -4.95 21.71 -11.01
CA TYR A 203 -5.60 20.40 -10.97
C TYR A 203 -6.19 20.02 -9.62
N LEU A 204 -5.63 20.53 -8.50
CA LEU A 204 -6.22 20.31 -7.18
C LEU A 204 -7.17 21.44 -6.76
N HIS A 205 -7.35 22.45 -7.60
CA HIS A 205 -8.18 23.63 -7.33
C HIS A 205 -7.80 24.28 -5.98
N LEU A 206 -6.49 24.35 -5.70
CA LEU A 206 -5.97 24.95 -4.46
C LEU A 206 -5.94 26.46 -4.56
N ASN A 207 -6.38 27.11 -3.50
CA ASN A 207 -6.17 28.52 -3.31
C ASN A 207 -4.87 28.72 -2.52
N VAL A 208 -3.84 29.28 -3.13
CA VAL A 208 -2.53 29.51 -2.48
C VAL A 208 -2.58 30.44 -1.29
N LYS A 209 -3.64 31.23 -1.12
CA LYS A 209 -3.85 32.05 0.08
C LYS A 209 -4.23 31.22 1.29
N ASP A 210 -4.90 30.10 1.06
CA ASP A 210 -5.34 29.17 2.11
C ASP A 210 -4.27 28.09 2.32
N TYR A 211 -3.66 27.60 1.23
CA TYR A 211 -2.66 26.53 1.26
C TYR A 211 -1.49 26.87 0.32
N ASN A 212 -0.33 27.11 0.89
CA ASN A 212 0.89 27.42 0.13
C ASN A 212 1.83 26.21 -0.02
N CYS A 213 1.44 25.05 0.49
CA CYS A 213 2.18 23.79 0.40
C CYS A 213 1.25 22.62 0.18
N VAL A 214 1.80 21.52 -0.30
CA VAL A 214 1.15 20.21 -0.47
C VAL A 214 1.97 19.13 0.22
N ALA A 215 1.31 18.07 0.67
CA ALA A 215 1.99 16.87 1.11
C ALA A 215 2.39 16.06 -0.13
N VAL A 216 3.63 15.57 -0.16
CA VAL A 216 4.18 14.83 -1.30
C VAL A 216 4.67 13.47 -0.81
N VAL A 217 4.21 12.42 -1.47
CA VAL A 217 4.68 11.05 -1.26
C VAL A 217 5.40 10.59 -2.52
N SER A 218 6.71 10.42 -2.43
CA SER A 218 7.52 9.84 -3.50
C SER A 218 7.78 8.37 -3.21
N SER A 219 7.52 7.50 -4.17
CA SER A 219 7.66 6.05 -4.01
C SER A 219 8.44 5.41 -5.15
N GLN A 220 9.25 4.42 -4.80
CA GLN A 220 9.94 3.52 -5.73
C GLN A 220 9.40 2.11 -5.50
N THR A 221 8.77 1.51 -6.51
CA THR A 221 8.08 0.23 -6.38
C THR A 221 8.83 -0.86 -7.14
N TYR A 222 8.92 -2.04 -6.52
CA TYR A 222 9.70 -3.18 -6.98
C TYR A 222 8.83 -4.42 -7.14
N ASN A 223 9.11 -5.20 -8.18
CA ASN A 223 8.49 -6.50 -8.42
C ASN A 223 9.23 -7.64 -7.67
N SER A 224 8.74 -8.88 -7.84
CA SER A 224 9.33 -10.09 -7.23
C SER A 224 10.76 -10.38 -7.67
N ASP A 225 11.19 -9.87 -8.82
CA ASP A 225 12.54 -10.04 -9.33
C ASP A 225 13.51 -8.97 -8.79
N GLY A 226 13.01 -8.07 -7.93
CA GLY A 226 13.77 -6.95 -7.39
C GLY A 226 13.99 -5.80 -8.38
N VAL A 227 13.27 -5.80 -9.50
CA VAL A 227 13.33 -4.74 -10.51
C VAL A 227 12.45 -3.58 -10.08
N MET A 228 13.01 -2.38 -10.02
CA MET A 228 12.25 -1.15 -9.84
C MET A 228 11.54 -0.81 -11.16
N PHE A 229 10.23 -1.01 -11.18
CA PHE A 229 9.43 -0.79 -12.39
C PHE A 229 8.63 0.51 -12.36
N GLU A 230 8.46 1.13 -11.18
CA GLU A 230 7.69 2.36 -11.01
C GLU A 230 8.40 3.34 -10.08
N TYR A 231 8.37 4.60 -10.46
CA TYR A 231 8.53 5.74 -9.56
C TYR A 231 7.27 6.61 -9.65
N THR A 232 6.71 6.95 -8.50
CA THR A 232 5.54 7.83 -8.42
C THR A 232 5.80 8.95 -7.43
N GLN A 233 5.44 10.18 -7.82
CA GLN A 233 5.31 11.32 -6.93
C GLN A 233 3.82 11.68 -6.84
N SER A 234 3.23 11.47 -5.66
CA SER A 234 1.83 11.79 -5.36
C SER A 234 1.78 13.10 -4.58
N ARG A 235 1.13 14.10 -5.12
CA ARG A 235 0.96 15.42 -4.52
C ARG A 235 -0.47 15.57 -4.02
N HIS A 236 -0.63 15.71 -2.71
CA HIS A 236 -1.92 15.63 -2.02
C HIS A 236 -2.39 16.98 -1.54
N ARG A 237 -3.69 17.23 -1.63
CA ARG A 237 -4.35 18.35 -0.96
C ARG A 237 -4.09 18.29 0.55
N PRO A 238 -3.63 19.37 1.18
CA PRO A 238 -3.27 19.34 2.61
C PRO A 238 -4.47 19.17 3.54
N ASP A 239 -5.66 19.65 3.13
CA ASP A 239 -6.91 19.54 3.90
C ASP A 239 -7.49 18.12 3.95
N HIS A 240 -7.05 17.25 3.03
CA HIS A 240 -7.49 15.85 2.95
C HIS A 240 -6.35 14.84 3.18
N PHE A 241 -5.11 15.32 3.41
CA PHE A 241 -3.99 14.43 3.64
C PHE A 241 -3.90 14.02 5.11
N ARG A 242 -3.96 12.72 5.35
CA ARG A 242 -3.69 12.11 6.65
C ARG A 242 -2.74 10.95 6.47
N PHE A 243 -1.71 10.90 7.28
CA PHE A 243 -0.77 9.80 7.34
C PHE A 243 -1.00 9.01 8.62
N TYR A 244 -1.14 7.71 8.50
CA TYR A 244 -1.23 6.79 9.62
C TYR A 244 -0.11 5.78 9.55
N ASP A 245 0.65 5.64 10.63
CA ASP A 245 1.74 4.69 10.78
C ASP A 245 1.66 4.02 12.15
N ASN A 246 1.93 2.71 12.19
CA ASN A 246 2.04 1.94 13.42
C ASN A 246 3.50 1.73 13.78
N ALA A 247 4.11 2.68 14.48
CA ALA A 247 5.50 2.61 14.89
C ALA A 247 5.71 1.62 16.05
N LEU A 248 6.45 0.55 15.79
CA LEU A 248 6.82 -0.44 16.81
C LEU A 248 8.17 -0.05 17.46
N ARG A 249 8.18 0.00 18.80
CA ARG A 249 9.44 0.13 19.54
C ARG A 249 10.08 -1.25 19.68
N LEU A 250 11.13 -1.51 18.90
CA LEU A 250 11.94 -2.70 19.10
C LEU A 250 12.71 -2.57 20.44
N SER A 251 12.39 -3.44 21.39
CA SER A 251 13.16 -3.52 22.64
C SER A 251 14.54 -4.11 22.34
N LEU A 252 15.59 -3.47 22.82
CA LEU A 252 16.97 -3.97 22.73
C LEU A 252 17.17 -5.36 23.37
N ILE A 253 16.20 -5.82 24.16
CA ILE A 253 16.22 -7.12 24.84
C ILE A 253 16.06 -8.31 23.85
N HIS A 254 15.56 -8.08 22.65
CA HIS A 254 15.41 -9.14 21.64
C HIS A 254 16.59 -9.27 20.67
N ILE A 255 17.67 -8.51 20.86
CA ILE A 255 18.89 -8.59 20.05
C ILE A 255 19.94 -9.55 20.69
N SER A 256 19.70 -10.04 21.89
CA SER A 256 20.62 -10.96 22.56
C SER A 256 20.06 -12.38 22.57
N GLU A 257 20.43 -13.19 21.60
CA GLU A 257 21.24 -14.42 21.72
C GLU A 257 21.33 -15.11 20.36
N PRO A 258 22.55 -15.24 19.78
CA PRO A 258 22.77 -16.30 18.81
C PRO A 258 22.69 -17.60 19.58
N THR A 259 21.69 -18.43 19.29
CA THR A 259 21.64 -19.82 19.77
C THR A 259 22.93 -20.49 19.40
N ARG A 260 23.84 -20.70 20.40
CA ARG A 260 24.90 -21.65 20.29
C ARG A 260 24.28 -23.03 20.20
N HIS A 261 24.24 -23.56 19.00
CA HIS A 261 24.11 -25.00 18.84
C HIS A 261 25.51 -25.61 19.13
N ALA A 262 25.59 -26.32 20.25
CA ALA A 262 26.61 -27.29 20.53
C ALA A 262 26.26 -28.59 19.79
#